data_e3c76cc27ef50d8b139e55709fd33f3b
#
_entry.id   e3c76cc27ef50d8b139e55709fd33f3b
#
_cell.length_a   1.000
_cell.length_b   1.000
_cell.length_c   1.000
_cell.angle_alpha   90.00
_cell.angle_beta   90.00
_cell.angle_gamma   90.00
#
_symmetry.space_group_name_H-M   'P 1'
#
loop_
_entity.id
_entity.type
_entity.pdbx_description
1 polymer ?
#
loop_
_entity_poly.entity_id
_entity_poly.type
_entity_poly.pdbx_seq_one_letter_code
_entity_poly.pdbx_strand_id
1 'polypeptide(L)'
;KQVEELEAHKDDIDIEKATEIENVIHHDLMAEIKTYASQCPKAGGIIHLGATSMDALDNADAVRFTEALALTLKRLDDLVDALSEKAEAYKNVPTMAFTHIQPAEITTIGYRLSQTLQDLLDDREQLVFVKKNIRGKGMKGAVGTAASYKELVAESSVSSIELENMVMEELGIKAYDAATQIYSRKQDLRIIEALSSIACTLHKFSLDFRILQSPPIGEFSEPFGKMQVGSSAMPFKRNPINSEKIDSLSRIVENAYQSAWNNAATTVLERSLDDSANRRLVMAQSFLSID
;
A
#
# COMPACT_ATOMS: atom_id res chain seq x y z
N LYS A 1 24.50 16.02 -22.79
CA LYS A 1 24.89 17.14 -21.88
C LYS A 1 23.81 17.52 -20.89
N GLN A 2 22.54 17.81 -21.35
CA GLN A 2 21.44 18.11 -20.43
C GLN A 2 21.03 16.86 -19.62
N VAL A 3 20.84 15.71 -20.27
CA VAL A 3 20.51 14.44 -19.60
C VAL A 3 21.64 14.02 -18.63
N GLU A 4 22.90 14.13 -19.04
CA GLU A 4 24.06 13.85 -18.17
C GLU A 4 24.09 14.72 -16.91
N GLU A 5 23.67 15.99 -17.01
CA GLU A 5 23.57 16.89 -15.87
C GLU A 5 22.43 16.49 -14.94
N LEU A 6 21.24 16.17 -15.49
CA LEU A 6 20.12 15.66 -14.69
C LEU A 6 20.50 14.36 -13.97
N GLU A 7 21.07 13.40 -14.66
CA GLU A 7 21.52 12.14 -14.07
C GLU A 7 22.55 12.33 -12.96
N ALA A 8 23.45 13.30 -13.08
CA ALA A 8 24.48 13.57 -12.08
C ALA A 8 23.92 14.14 -10.77
N HIS A 9 22.73 14.76 -10.82
CA HIS A 9 22.10 15.44 -9.67
C HIS A 9 20.77 14.81 -9.23
N LYS A 10 20.33 13.67 -9.81
CA LYS A 10 19.03 13.07 -9.51
C LYS A 10 18.87 12.63 -8.03
N ASP A 11 19.99 12.33 -7.37
CA ASP A 11 20.02 11.89 -5.98
C ASP A 11 20.40 13.02 -4.99
N ASP A 12 20.64 14.24 -5.49
CA ASP A 12 20.95 15.41 -4.67
C ASP A 12 19.67 16.03 -4.09
N ILE A 13 19.07 15.34 -3.11
CA ILE A 13 17.78 15.73 -2.53
C ILE A 13 18.00 16.76 -1.42
N ASP A 14 17.54 18.00 -1.67
CA ASP A 14 17.59 19.13 -0.71
C ASP A 14 16.17 19.45 -0.20
N ILE A 15 15.75 18.75 0.85
CA ILE A 15 14.41 18.88 1.45
C ILE A 15 14.24 20.26 2.10
N GLU A 16 15.29 20.81 2.72
CA GLU A 16 15.22 22.12 3.39
C GLU A 16 14.92 23.21 2.37
N LYS A 17 15.66 23.25 1.27
CA LYS A 17 15.45 24.19 0.18
C LYS A 17 14.08 24.02 -0.49
N ALA A 18 13.63 22.80 -0.72
CA ALA A 18 12.30 22.54 -1.27
C ALA A 18 11.22 23.06 -0.33
N THR A 19 11.35 22.83 0.98
CA THR A 19 10.42 23.35 2.00
C THR A 19 10.41 24.88 2.06
N GLU A 20 11.57 25.53 1.98
CA GLU A 20 11.67 27.00 1.92
C GLU A 20 10.92 27.57 0.70
N ILE A 21 11.12 26.94 -0.47
CA ILE A 21 10.43 27.37 -1.70
C ILE A 21 8.92 27.13 -1.58
N GLU A 22 8.50 25.94 -1.08
CA GLU A 22 7.09 25.59 -0.91
C GLU A 22 6.36 26.58 0.00
N ASN A 23 6.97 27.00 1.10
CA ASN A 23 6.42 27.99 2.01
C ASN A 23 6.13 29.35 1.34
N VAL A 24 6.80 29.64 0.21
CA VAL A 24 6.59 30.88 -0.55
C VAL A 24 5.58 30.71 -1.67
N ILE A 25 5.68 29.58 -2.43
CA ILE A 25 4.85 29.37 -3.64
C ILE A 25 3.61 28.54 -3.38
N HIS A 26 3.51 27.87 -2.23
CA HIS A 26 2.40 27.00 -1.83
C HIS A 26 2.07 25.88 -2.85
N HIS A 27 3.12 25.28 -3.42
CA HIS A 27 3.00 24.19 -4.38
C HIS A 27 4.19 23.23 -4.22
N ASP A 28 3.90 22.05 -3.69
CA ASP A 28 4.88 21.00 -3.35
C ASP A 28 5.77 20.60 -4.53
N LEU A 29 5.20 19.97 -5.57
CA LEU A 29 5.99 19.50 -6.71
C LEU A 29 6.76 20.64 -7.42
N MET A 30 6.19 21.83 -7.52
CA MET A 30 6.92 22.94 -8.14
C MET A 30 8.09 23.43 -7.29
N ALA A 31 8.03 23.26 -5.97
CA ALA A 31 9.17 23.51 -5.08
C ALA A 31 10.28 22.49 -5.31
N GLU A 32 9.94 21.21 -5.40
CA GLU A 32 10.88 20.12 -5.72
C GLU A 32 11.53 20.33 -7.10
N ILE A 33 10.73 20.64 -8.14
CA ILE A 33 11.23 20.95 -9.48
C ILE A 33 12.19 22.14 -9.47
N LYS A 34 11.86 23.22 -8.77
CA LYS A 34 12.74 24.41 -8.67
C LYS A 34 14.02 24.08 -7.92
N THR A 35 13.96 23.27 -6.89
CA THR A 35 15.13 22.80 -6.16
C THR A 35 16.05 22.01 -7.08
N TYR A 36 15.54 20.99 -7.76
CA TYR A 36 16.30 20.19 -8.71
C TYR A 36 16.83 21.05 -9.88
N ALA A 37 15.99 21.89 -10.47
CA ALA A 37 16.41 22.81 -11.55
C ALA A 37 17.55 23.73 -11.13
N SER A 38 17.62 24.17 -9.87
CA SER A 38 18.68 25.02 -9.36
C SER A 38 20.04 24.31 -9.29
N GLN A 39 20.05 22.96 -9.24
CA GLN A 39 21.24 22.13 -9.28
C GLN A 39 21.68 21.86 -10.73
N CYS A 40 20.80 22.05 -11.70
CA CYS A 40 21.00 21.74 -13.11
C CYS A 40 20.88 22.99 -14.01
N PRO A 41 21.86 23.91 -13.98
CA PRO A 41 21.76 25.20 -14.67
C PRO A 41 21.58 25.12 -16.19
N LYS A 42 21.96 23.99 -16.84
CA LYS A 42 21.82 23.78 -18.29
C LYS A 42 20.53 23.04 -18.64
N ALA A 43 20.04 22.18 -17.74
CA ALA A 43 18.94 21.28 -17.96
C ALA A 43 17.70 21.62 -17.14
N GLY A 44 17.80 22.46 -16.11
CA GLY A 44 16.68 22.75 -15.21
C GLY A 44 15.40 23.24 -15.89
N GLY A 45 15.53 23.92 -17.04
CA GLY A 45 14.37 24.43 -17.79
C GLY A 45 13.57 23.35 -18.53
N ILE A 46 14.07 22.12 -18.66
CA ILE A 46 13.35 21.04 -19.36
C ILE A 46 12.72 20.01 -18.43
N ILE A 47 12.98 20.05 -17.12
CA ILE A 47 12.54 19.02 -16.17
C ILE A 47 11.02 18.80 -16.19
N HIS A 48 10.23 19.85 -16.31
CA HIS A 48 8.76 19.79 -16.27
C HIS A 48 8.10 20.24 -17.57
N LEU A 49 8.84 20.19 -18.68
CA LEU A 49 8.36 20.69 -19.97
C LEU A 49 7.20 19.84 -20.48
N GLY A 50 6.06 20.47 -20.74
CA GLY A 50 4.83 19.79 -21.21
C GLY A 50 4.08 18.99 -20.15
N ALA A 51 4.63 18.81 -18.95
CA ALA A 51 4.06 18.00 -17.90
C ALA A 51 3.06 18.75 -17.01
N THR A 52 2.18 18.01 -16.38
CA THR A 52 1.44 18.45 -15.18
C THR A 52 1.99 17.72 -13.96
N SER A 53 1.78 18.28 -12.76
CA SER A 53 2.24 17.69 -11.51
C SER A 53 1.87 16.19 -11.37
N MET A 54 0.70 15.83 -11.82
CA MET A 54 0.21 14.45 -11.69
C MET A 54 0.82 13.47 -12.72
N ASP A 55 1.48 13.95 -13.76
CA ASP A 55 2.30 13.10 -14.63
C ASP A 55 3.54 12.59 -13.86
N ALA A 56 4.05 13.36 -12.91
CA ALA A 56 5.12 12.91 -12.01
C ALA A 56 4.55 12.12 -10.82
N LEU A 57 3.64 12.72 -10.05
CA LEU A 57 3.18 12.17 -8.76
C LEU A 57 2.42 10.85 -8.92
N ASP A 58 1.46 10.75 -9.84
CA ASP A 58 0.68 9.52 -10.01
C ASP A 58 1.49 8.36 -10.59
N ASN A 59 2.49 8.65 -11.44
CA ASN A 59 3.40 7.61 -11.91
C ASN A 59 4.37 7.17 -10.80
N ALA A 60 4.91 8.09 -10.03
CA ALA A 60 5.75 7.77 -8.87
C ALA A 60 4.98 6.95 -7.82
N ASP A 61 3.72 7.32 -7.54
CA ASP A 61 2.88 6.54 -6.63
C ASP A 61 2.60 5.13 -7.15
N ALA A 62 2.38 4.96 -8.46
CA ALA A 62 2.18 3.62 -9.03
C ALA A 62 3.43 2.72 -8.87
N VAL A 63 4.64 3.28 -9.02
CA VAL A 63 5.90 2.57 -8.73
C VAL A 63 5.97 2.22 -7.24
N ARG A 64 5.77 3.20 -6.35
CA ARG A 64 5.78 2.99 -4.88
C ARG A 64 4.76 1.94 -4.44
N PHE A 65 3.55 1.96 -4.99
CA PHE A 65 2.53 0.96 -4.67
C PHE A 65 2.91 -0.43 -5.16
N THR A 66 3.55 -0.55 -6.32
CA THR A 66 4.06 -1.83 -6.82
C THR A 66 5.11 -2.42 -5.88
N GLU A 67 6.00 -1.58 -5.37
CA GLU A 67 7.03 -1.98 -4.39
C GLU A 67 6.42 -2.32 -3.02
N ALA A 68 5.53 -1.47 -2.51
CA ALA A 68 4.85 -1.70 -1.24
C ALA A 68 4.02 -3.00 -1.25
N LEU A 69 3.28 -3.25 -2.34
CA LEU A 69 2.55 -4.51 -2.54
C LEU A 69 3.49 -5.72 -2.64
N ALA A 70 4.70 -5.55 -3.18
CA ALA A 70 5.70 -6.62 -3.20
C ALA A 70 6.21 -6.95 -1.79
N LEU A 71 6.44 -5.94 -0.95
CA LEU A 71 6.82 -6.13 0.45
C LEU A 71 5.69 -6.81 1.24
N THR A 72 4.46 -6.32 1.10
CA THR A 72 3.28 -6.92 1.74
C THR A 72 3.11 -8.39 1.33
N LEU A 73 3.24 -8.67 0.02
CA LEU A 73 3.15 -10.04 -0.49
C LEU A 73 4.21 -10.95 0.13
N LYS A 74 5.45 -10.46 0.26
CA LYS A 74 6.52 -11.23 0.90
C LYS A 74 6.18 -11.53 2.36
N ARG A 75 5.66 -10.55 3.13
CA ARG A 75 5.23 -10.78 4.52
C ARG A 75 4.10 -11.78 4.62
N LEU A 76 3.15 -11.71 3.68
CA LEU A 76 2.05 -12.65 3.61
C LEU A 76 2.54 -14.07 3.29
N ASP A 77 3.50 -14.22 2.36
CA ASP A 77 4.13 -15.50 2.05
C ASP A 77 4.85 -16.08 3.28
N ASP A 78 5.63 -15.27 3.99
CA ASP A 78 6.32 -15.68 5.24
C ASP A 78 5.31 -16.16 6.30
N LEU A 79 4.15 -15.49 6.42
CA LEU A 79 3.07 -15.88 7.34
C LEU A 79 2.38 -17.17 6.92
N VAL A 80 2.06 -17.31 5.62
CA VAL A 80 1.47 -18.55 5.05
C VAL A 80 2.37 -19.74 5.31
N ASP A 81 3.66 -19.62 5.07
CA ASP A 81 4.65 -20.68 5.32
C ASP A 81 4.68 -21.04 6.81
N ALA A 82 4.80 -20.06 7.70
CA ALA A 82 4.82 -20.30 9.15
C ALA A 82 3.53 -20.96 9.67
N LEU A 83 2.37 -20.55 9.16
CA LEU A 83 1.09 -21.12 9.55
C LEU A 83 0.91 -22.53 8.98
N SER A 84 1.38 -22.79 7.75
CA SER A 84 1.39 -24.12 7.12
C SER A 84 2.22 -25.13 7.92
N GLU A 85 3.42 -24.73 8.36
CA GLU A 85 4.27 -25.55 9.23
C GLU A 85 3.57 -25.88 10.54
N LYS A 86 2.87 -24.92 11.15
CA LYS A 86 2.12 -25.16 12.39
C LYS A 86 0.90 -26.04 12.17
N ALA A 87 0.16 -25.83 11.07
CA ALA A 87 -0.98 -26.69 10.72
C ALA A 87 -0.54 -28.14 10.54
N GLU A 88 0.55 -28.39 9.83
CA GLU A 88 1.13 -29.72 9.63
C GLU A 88 1.63 -30.34 10.95
N ALA A 89 2.36 -29.59 11.76
CA ALA A 89 2.89 -30.06 13.04
C ALA A 89 1.79 -30.48 14.03
N TYR A 90 0.66 -29.78 14.01
CA TYR A 90 -0.46 -30.02 14.94
C TYR A 90 -1.66 -30.74 14.29
N LYS A 91 -1.53 -31.30 13.10
CA LYS A 91 -2.62 -31.97 12.38
C LYS A 91 -3.27 -33.13 13.13
N ASN A 92 -2.52 -33.78 13.99
CA ASN A 92 -2.96 -34.96 14.78
C ASN A 92 -3.22 -34.62 16.26
N VAL A 93 -3.13 -33.34 16.66
CA VAL A 93 -3.38 -32.94 18.05
C VAL A 93 -4.87 -32.66 18.23
N PRO A 94 -5.60 -33.54 18.95
CA PRO A 94 -7.04 -33.37 19.13
C PRO A 94 -7.35 -32.16 20.01
N THR A 95 -8.42 -31.48 19.68
CA THR A 95 -8.96 -30.36 20.45
C THR A 95 -10.48 -30.32 20.34
N MET A 96 -11.14 -29.60 21.25
CA MET A 96 -12.57 -29.37 21.17
C MET A 96 -12.90 -28.27 20.15
N ALA A 97 -13.76 -28.57 19.20
CA ALA A 97 -14.37 -27.55 18.36
C ALA A 97 -15.51 -26.85 19.11
N PHE A 98 -15.63 -25.52 18.91
CA PHE A 98 -16.67 -24.72 19.52
C PHE A 98 -17.58 -24.10 18.44
N THR A 99 -18.87 -24.26 18.59
CA THR A 99 -19.89 -23.49 17.87
C THR A 99 -20.66 -22.65 18.87
N HIS A 100 -20.92 -21.38 18.57
CA HIS A 100 -21.55 -20.44 19.52
C HIS A 100 -20.82 -20.33 20.87
N ILE A 101 -19.49 -20.57 20.86
CA ILE A 101 -18.63 -20.64 22.04
C ILE A 101 -19.07 -21.79 23.02
N GLN A 102 -19.79 -22.78 22.50
CA GLN A 102 -20.16 -24.00 23.22
C GLN A 102 -19.39 -25.20 22.63
N PRO A 103 -18.92 -26.13 23.49
CA PRO A 103 -18.30 -27.38 23.03
C PRO A 103 -19.23 -28.12 22.06
N ALA A 104 -18.69 -28.55 20.93
CA ALA A 104 -19.44 -29.26 19.89
C ALA A 104 -18.84 -30.64 19.62
N GLU A 105 -17.83 -30.73 18.76
CA GLU A 105 -17.21 -31.98 18.34
C GLU A 105 -15.69 -31.93 18.44
N ILE A 106 -15.05 -33.10 18.38
CA ILE A 106 -13.59 -33.19 18.35
C ILE A 106 -13.08 -32.79 16.97
N THR A 107 -12.06 -31.94 16.94
CA THR A 107 -11.28 -31.57 15.76
C THR A 107 -9.80 -31.67 16.08
N THR A 108 -8.93 -31.11 15.26
CA THR A 108 -7.50 -30.98 15.55
C THR A 108 -7.06 -29.52 15.49
N ILE A 109 -5.99 -29.21 16.21
CA ILE A 109 -5.40 -27.87 16.19
C ILE A 109 -4.95 -27.52 14.76
N GLY A 110 -4.30 -28.44 14.04
CA GLY A 110 -3.88 -28.20 12.66
C GLY A 110 -5.06 -27.90 11.73
N TYR A 111 -6.18 -28.62 11.87
CA TYR A 111 -7.38 -28.34 11.07
C TYR A 111 -8.00 -26.96 11.41
N ARG A 112 -7.99 -26.56 12.68
CA ARG A 112 -8.43 -25.20 13.08
C ARG A 112 -7.57 -24.12 12.43
N LEU A 113 -6.23 -24.31 12.36
CA LEU A 113 -5.32 -23.37 11.71
C LEU A 113 -5.51 -23.32 10.18
N SER A 114 -5.90 -24.44 9.56
CA SER A 114 -6.05 -24.54 8.12
C SER A 114 -7.18 -23.66 7.56
N GLN A 115 -8.18 -23.32 8.36
CA GLN A 115 -9.22 -22.37 7.92
C GLN A 115 -8.64 -20.96 7.72
N THR A 116 -7.84 -20.48 8.66
CA THR A 116 -7.14 -19.19 8.50
C THR A 116 -6.15 -19.23 7.33
N LEU A 117 -5.46 -20.36 7.16
CA LEU A 117 -4.55 -20.56 6.05
C LEU A 117 -5.26 -20.47 4.70
N GLN A 118 -6.48 -21.05 4.59
CA GLN A 118 -7.30 -20.93 3.38
C GLN A 118 -7.61 -19.46 3.07
N ASP A 119 -8.07 -18.69 4.06
CA ASP A 119 -8.39 -17.28 3.89
C ASP A 119 -7.15 -16.46 3.45
N LEU A 120 -5.97 -16.73 4.04
CA LEU A 120 -4.71 -16.07 3.66
C LEU A 120 -4.26 -16.42 2.23
N LEU A 121 -4.51 -17.64 1.75
CA LEU A 121 -4.21 -18.04 0.38
C LEU A 121 -5.11 -17.32 -0.63
N ASP A 122 -6.39 -17.16 -0.31
CA ASP A 122 -7.34 -16.40 -1.14
C ASP A 122 -6.95 -14.89 -1.16
N ASP A 123 -6.59 -14.33 0.01
CA ASP A 123 -6.07 -12.96 0.12
C ASP A 123 -4.79 -12.75 -0.71
N ARG A 124 -3.90 -13.74 -0.70
CA ARG A 124 -2.67 -13.75 -1.49
C ARG A 124 -2.95 -13.67 -2.99
N GLU A 125 -3.87 -14.48 -3.49
CA GLU A 125 -4.26 -14.47 -4.90
C GLU A 125 -4.81 -13.09 -5.30
N GLN A 126 -5.64 -12.50 -4.46
CA GLN A 126 -6.17 -11.15 -4.68
C GLN A 126 -5.05 -10.10 -4.70
N LEU A 127 -4.11 -10.17 -3.75
CA LEU A 127 -2.98 -9.23 -3.68
C LEU A 127 -2.08 -9.32 -4.91
N VAL A 128 -1.79 -10.54 -5.38
CA VAL A 128 -1.04 -10.79 -6.63
C VAL A 128 -1.78 -10.19 -7.82
N PHE A 129 -3.10 -10.38 -7.91
CA PHE A 129 -3.91 -9.80 -8.97
C PHE A 129 -3.86 -8.26 -8.95
N VAL A 130 -4.04 -7.64 -7.79
CA VAL A 130 -3.98 -6.18 -7.65
C VAL A 130 -2.61 -5.66 -8.06
N LYS A 131 -1.52 -6.24 -7.53
CA LYS A 131 -0.14 -5.85 -7.86
C LYS A 131 0.13 -5.91 -9.37
N LYS A 132 -0.27 -6.99 -10.05
CA LYS A 132 -0.10 -7.18 -11.50
C LYS A 132 -0.83 -6.12 -12.33
N ASN A 133 -1.89 -5.55 -11.78
CA ASN A 133 -2.76 -4.62 -12.47
C ASN A 133 -2.53 -3.14 -12.09
N ILE A 134 -1.49 -2.84 -11.34
CA ILE A 134 -1.09 -1.45 -11.10
C ILE A 134 -0.69 -0.79 -12.41
N ARG A 135 -1.14 0.45 -12.59
CA ARG A 135 -0.89 1.29 -13.76
C ARG A 135 -0.52 2.70 -13.31
N GLY A 136 0.42 3.30 -14.00
CA GLY A 136 0.64 4.74 -13.89
C GLY A 136 -0.42 5.54 -14.63
N LYS A 137 -0.45 6.83 -14.41
CA LYS A 137 -1.25 7.76 -15.21
C LYS A 137 -0.77 7.79 -16.66
N GLY A 138 0.52 7.68 -16.88
CA GLY A 138 1.20 7.94 -18.14
C GLY A 138 1.54 9.43 -18.32
N MET A 139 1.98 9.79 -19.51
CA MET A 139 2.34 11.17 -19.89
C MET A 139 1.18 11.79 -20.69
N LYS A 140 0.11 12.15 -19.96
CA LYS A 140 -1.18 12.58 -20.55
C LYS A 140 -1.51 14.07 -20.35
N GLY A 141 -0.68 14.81 -19.61
CA GLY A 141 -0.85 16.24 -19.38
C GLY A 141 -2.04 16.61 -18.49
N ALA A 142 -2.43 17.87 -18.54
CA ALA A 142 -3.32 18.51 -17.57
C ALA A 142 -4.73 17.92 -17.51
N VAL A 143 -5.26 17.37 -18.60
CA VAL A 143 -6.64 16.86 -18.68
C VAL A 143 -6.74 15.50 -19.38
N GLY A 144 -5.61 14.82 -19.59
CA GLY A 144 -5.58 13.48 -20.20
C GLY A 144 -5.49 13.45 -21.72
N THR A 145 -5.44 14.59 -22.39
CA THR A 145 -5.44 14.68 -23.87
C THR A 145 -4.05 14.59 -24.50
N ALA A 146 -3.00 14.65 -23.68
CA ALA A 146 -1.60 14.77 -24.10
C ALA A 146 -1.33 15.97 -25.04
N ALA A 147 -2.14 17.01 -25.00
CA ALA A 147 -2.03 18.15 -25.93
C ALA A 147 -0.65 18.82 -25.86
N SER A 148 -0.13 19.10 -24.66
CA SER A 148 1.20 19.69 -24.47
C SER A 148 2.34 18.77 -24.98
N TYR A 149 2.21 17.48 -24.81
CA TYR A 149 3.19 16.52 -25.33
C TYR A 149 3.13 16.39 -26.86
N LYS A 150 1.92 16.45 -27.44
CA LYS A 150 1.78 16.49 -28.91
C LYS A 150 2.45 17.69 -29.52
N GLU A 151 2.30 18.86 -28.88
CA GLU A 151 2.99 20.09 -29.28
C GLU A 151 4.51 19.94 -29.12
N LEU A 152 4.96 19.41 -27.99
CA LEU A 152 6.38 19.22 -27.69
C LEU A 152 7.09 18.33 -28.71
N VAL A 153 6.44 17.29 -29.22
CA VAL A 153 7.02 16.35 -30.19
C VAL A 153 6.60 16.63 -31.62
N ALA A 154 5.91 17.73 -31.92
CA ALA A 154 5.32 18.02 -33.22
C ALA A 154 6.34 17.99 -34.39
N GLU A 155 7.59 18.43 -34.12
CA GLU A 155 8.68 18.44 -35.10
C GLU A 155 9.60 17.21 -35.04
N SER A 156 9.27 16.24 -34.17
CA SER A 156 10.05 15.01 -34.02
C SER A 156 9.44 13.85 -34.81
N SER A 157 10.19 12.76 -34.92
CA SER A 157 9.69 11.50 -35.49
C SER A 157 8.93 10.65 -34.47
N VAL A 158 8.84 11.08 -33.19
CA VAL A 158 8.22 10.37 -32.10
C VAL A 158 6.84 10.95 -31.84
N SER A 159 5.82 10.12 -31.73
CA SER A 159 4.48 10.54 -31.29
C SER A 159 4.41 10.70 -29.78
N SER A 160 3.39 11.41 -29.29
CA SER A 160 3.15 11.53 -27.83
C SER A 160 2.87 10.19 -27.14
N ILE A 161 2.33 9.21 -27.87
CA ILE A 161 2.09 7.84 -27.37
C ILE A 161 3.41 7.08 -27.25
N GLU A 162 4.29 7.20 -28.25
CA GLU A 162 5.61 6.58 -28.18
C GLU A 162 6.45 7.20 -27.07
N LEU A 163 6.40 8.51 -26.89
CA LEU A 163 7.04 9.18 -25.76
C LEU A 163 6.52 8.63 -24.42
N GLU A 164 5.20 8.51 -24.26
CA GLU A 164 4.60 7.89 -23.07
C GLU A 164 5.14 6.48 -22.85
N ASN A 165 5.13 5.64 -23.87
CA ASN A 165 5.61 4.26 -23.79
C ASN A 165 7.06 4.17 -23.34
N MET A 166 7.94 5.03 -23.90
CA MET A 166 9.35 5.08 -23.50
C MET A 166 9.53 5.45 -22.03
N VAL A 167 8.79 6.44 -21.53
CA VAL A 167 8.83 6.82 -20.11
C VAL A 167 8.29 5.71 -19.21
N MET A 168 7.20 5.08 -19.61
CA MET A 168 6.60 4.02 -18.81
C MET A 168 7.43 2.74 -18.79
N GLU A 169 8.14 2.44 -19.87
CA GLU A 169 9.12 1.34 -19.94
C GLU A 169 10.30 1.57 -18.98
N GLU A 170 10.82 2.80 -18.92
CA GLU A 170 11.89 3.18 -17.98
C GLU A 170 11.43 3.07 -16.52
N LEU A 171 10.17 3.40 -16.25
CA LEU A 171 9.59 3.24 -14.92
C LEU A 171 9.20 1.78 -14.58
N GLY A 172 9.26 0.86 -15.53
CA GLY A 172 8.91 -0.56 -15.35
C GLY A 172 7.42 -0.81 -15.08
N ILE A 173 6.54 0.12 -15.44
CA ILE A 173 5.08 0.02 -15.27
C ILE A 173 4.35 0.36 -16.57
N LYS A 174 3.07 0.00 -16.65
CA LYS A 174 2.20 0.36 -17.78
C LYS A 174 1.36 1.58 -17.45
N ALA A 175 1.05 2.41 -18.43
CA ALA A 175 0.06 3.47 -18.29
C ALA A 175 -1.38 2.92 -18.36
N TYR A 176 -2.34 3.66 -17.79
CA TYR A 176 -3.74 3.55 -18.18
C TYR A 176 -3.92 4.04 -19.61
N ASP A 177 -4.76 3.36 -20.39
CA ASP A 177 -5.12 3.80 -21.75
C ASP A 177 -5.84 5.15 -21.72
N ALA A 178 -6.70 5.36 -20.75
CA ALA A 178 -7.41 6.60 -20.51
C ALA A 178 -7.22 7.07 -19.05
N ALA A 179 -6.81 8.31 -18.91
CA ALA A 179 -6.74 9.03 -17.62
C ALA A 179 -7.18 10.48 -17.84
N THR A 180 -7.49 11.16 -16.76
CA THR A 180 -7.76 12.60 -16.76
C THR A 180 -6.49 13.36 -16.32
N GLN A 181 -6.58 14.37 -15.46
CA GLN A 181 -5.37 14.91 -14.83
C GLN A 181 -4.71 13.89 -13.91
N ILE A 182 -5.48 12.92 -13.42
CA ILE A 182 -5.07 11.82 -12.54
C ILE A 182 -5.44 10.47 -13.15
N TYR A 183 -4.84 9.38 -12.65
CA TYR A 183 -5.39 8.06 -12.90
C TYR A 183 -6.66 7.84 -12.05
N SER A 184 -7.47 6.86 -12.45
CA SER A 184 -8.70 6.53 -11.71
C SER A 184 -8.38 6.11 -10.27
N ARG A 185 -8.90 6.84 -9.26
CA ARG A 185 -8.77 6.50 -7.83
C ARG A 185 -9.41 5.15 -7.45
N LYS A 186 -10.08 4.51 -8.39
CA LYS A 186 -10.46 3.08 -8.29
C LYS A 186 -9.25 2.15 -8.09
N GLN A 187 -8.06 2.54 -8.54
CA GLN A 187 -6.84 1.78 -8.28
C GLN A 187 -6.49 1.80 -6.78
N ASP A 188 -6.53 2.96 -6.16
CA ASP A 188 -6.28 3.10 -4.72
C ASP A 188 -7.31 2.31 -3.90
N LEU A 189 -8.59 2.37 -4.30
CA LEU A 189 -9.65 1.58 -3.68
C LEU A 189 -9.34 0.07 -3.74
N ARG A 190 -8.94 -0.46 -4.91
CA ARG A 190 -8.61 -1.88 -5.06
C ARG A 190 -7.41 -2.30 -4.21
N ILE A 191 -6.43 -1.41 -4.04
CA ILE A 191 -5.30 -1.66 -3.13
C ILE A 191 -5.81 -1.78 -1.69
N ILE A 192 -6.61 -0.82 -1.25
CA ILE A 192 -7.17 -0.82 0.12
C ILE A 192 -8.12 -2.01 0.34
N GLU A 193 -8.90 -2.40 -0.65
CA GLU A 193 -9.75 -3.61 -0.60
C GLU A 193 -8.91 -4.87 -0.31
N ALA A 194 -7.80 -5.06 -1.02
CA ALA A 194 -6.92 -6.21 -0.81
C ALA A 194 -6.25 -6.16 0.59
N LEU A 195 -5.76 -5.01 1.01
CA LEU A 195 -5.17 -4.85 2.35
C LEU A 195 -6.21 -5.05 3.45
N SER A 196 -7.45 -4.58 3.26
CA SER A 196 -8.55 -4.74 4.21
C SER A 196 -9.00 -6.20 4.33
N SER A 197 -8.96 -6.97 3.24
CA SER A 197 -9.24 -8.41 3.28
C SER A 197 -8.23 -9.14 4.16
N ILE A 198 -6.93 -8.90 3.97
CA ILE A 198 -5.87 -9.45 4.82
C ILE A 198 -6.08 -9.04 6.29
N ALA A 199 -6.37 -7.77 6.54
CA ALA A 199 -6.64 -7.26 7.88
C ALA A 199 -7.85 -7.97 8.55
N CYS A 200 -8.89 -8.30 7.79
CA CYS A 200 -10.05 -9.06 8.25
C CYS A 200 -9.65 -10.47 8.68
N THR A 201 -8.87 -11.18 7.87
CA THR A 201 -8.35 -12.51 8.19
C THR A 201 -7.52 -12.49 9.46
N LEU A 202 -6.59 -11.52 9.58
CA LEU A 202 -5.74 -11.36 10.75
C LEU A 202 -6.53 -11.01 12.02
N HIS A 203 -7.53 -10.13 11.90
CA HIS A 203 -8.41 -9.76 13.01
C HIS A 203 -9.19 -10.99 13.51
N LYS A 204 -9.80 -11.74 12.60
CA LYS A 204 -10.53 -12.98 12.92
C LYS A 204 -9.64 -13.99 13.61
N PHE A 205 -8.44 -14.24 13.10
CA PHE A 205 -7.47 -15.13 13.71
C PHE A 205 -7.07 -14.69 15.12
N SER A 206 -6.77 -13.41 15.30
CA SER A 206 -6.36 -12.85 16.58
C SER A 206 -7.47 -12.87 17.63
N LEU A 207 -8.71 -12.61 17.20
CA LEU A 207 -9.87 -12.71 18.10
C LEU A 207 -10.09 -14.15 18.59
N ASP A 208 -10.03 -15.14 17.68
CA ASP A 208 -10.11 -16.56 18.04
C ASP A 208 -8.97 -16.94 18.99
N PHE A 209 -7.75 -16.49 18.70
CA PHE A 209 -6.58 -16.77 19.55
C PHE A 209 -6.78 -16.24 20.97
N ARG A 210 -7.32 -15.03 21.14
CA ARG A 210 -7.64 -14.44 22.44
C ARG A 210 -8.68 -15.26 23.21
N ILE A 211 -9.70 -15.76 22.52
CA ILE A 211 -10.70 -16.66 23.11
C ILE A 211 -10.05 -17.97 23.56
N LEU A 212 -9.22 -18.57 22.69
CA LEU A 212 -8.53 -19.83 22.98
C LEU A 212 -7.46 -19.69 24.09
N GLN A 213 -6.90 -18.51 24.31
CA GLN A 213 -5.99 -18.23 25.42
C GLN A 213 -6.73 -17.99 26.74
N SER A 214 -8.04 -17.73 26.73
CA SER A 214 -8.80 -17.44 27.95
C SER A 214 -8.78 -18.65 28.91
N PRO A 215 -8.67 -18.42 30.23
CA PRO A 215 -8.49 -19.49 31.21
C PRO A 215 -9.50 -20.66 31.13
N PRO A 216 -10.79 -20.43 30.83
CA PRO A 216 -11.74 -21.54 30.70
C PRO A 216 -11.44 -22.52 29.59
N ILE A 217 -10.72 -22.08 28.53
CA ILE A 217 -10.32 -22.91 27.39
C ILE A 217 -8.83 -23.25 27.51
N GLY A 218 -7.94 -22.25 27.52
CA GLY A 218 -6.52 -22.41 27.80
C GLY A 218 -5.73 -23.27 26.81
N GLU A 219 -6.21 -23.38 25.57
CA GLU A 219 -5.57 -24.22 24.54
C GLU A 219 -4.39 -23.53 23.85
N PHE A 220 -4.45 -22.20 23.75
CA PHE A 220 -3.40 -21.38 23.12
C PHE A 220 -2.78 -20.45 24.15
N SER A 221 -1.57 -20.00 23.86
CA SER A 221 -0.89 -18.98 24.66
C SER A 221 0.13 -18.24 23.81
N GLU A 222 0.12 -16.93 23.89
CA GLU A 222 1.23 -16.15 23.33
C GLU A 222 2.54 -16.49 24.06
N PRO A 223 3.68 -16.43 23.38
CA PRO A 223 4.98 -16.57 24.03
C PRO A 223 5.15 -15.44 25.06
N PHE A 224 5.64 -15.81 26.25
CA PHE A 224 5.88 -14.86 27.32
C PHE A 224 7.35 -14.89 27.72
N GLY A 225 8.05 -13.79 27.46
CA GLY A 225 9.49 -13.66 27.73
C GLY A 225 9.82 -13.63 29.22
N LYS A 226 11.00 -14.14 29.60
CA LYS A 226 11.44 -14.20 31.01
C LYS A 226 11.42 -12.83 31.73
N MET A 227 11.68 -11.76 31.01
CA MET A 227 11.71 -10.38 31.53
C MET A 227 10.44 -9.59 31.18
N GLN A 228 9.46 -10.21 30.53
CA GLN A 228 8.24 -9.55 30.14
C GLN A 228 7.33 -9.31 31.34
N VAL A 229 6.78 -8.09 31.44
CA VAL A 229 5.80 -7.72 32.46
C VAL A 229 4.41 -7.76 31.81
N GLY A 230 3.57 -8.67 32.27
CA GLY A 230 2.21 -8.83 31.72
C GLY A 230 1.17 -7.87 32.33
N SER A 231 1.45 -7.35 33.54
CA SER A 231 0.58 -6.39 34.23
C SER A 231 1.38 -5.64 35.28
N SER A 232 1.15 -4.35 35.44
CA SER A 232 1.79 -3.52 36.45
C SER A 232 1.31 -3.85 37.87
N ALA A 233 0.10 -4.44 38.04
CA ALA A 233 -0.50 -4.73 39.34
C ALA A 233 -0.54 -6.24 39.66
N MET A 234 -0.52 -7.11 38.64
CA MET A 234 -0.72 -8.55 38.80
C MET A 234 0.39 -9.33 38.07
N PRO A 235 1.49 -9.73 38.74
CA PRO A 235 2.64 -10.37 38.09
C PRO A 235 2.34 -11.68 37.35
N PHE A 236 1.30 -12.39 37.75
CA PHE A 236 0.86 -13.66 37.17
C PHE A 236 0.01 -13.49 35.89
N LYS A 237 -0.47 -12.28 35.62
CA LYS A 237 -1.37 -12.02 34.48
C LYS A 237 -0.61 -11.99 33.15
N ARG A 238 -1.05 -12.81 32.20
CA ARG A 238 -0.47 -12.93 30.85
C ARG A 238 -1.52 -12.53 29.83
N ASN A 239 -1.50 -11.27 29.43
CA ASN A 239 -2.44 -10.75 28.43
C ASN A 239 -1.99 -11.13 27.01
N PRO A 240 -2.93 -11.39 26.07
CA PRO A 240 -2.63 -11.63 24.66
C PRO A 240 -2.39 -10.31 23.94
N ILE A 241 -1.31 -9.59 24.31
CA ILE A 241 -1.06 -8.21 23.87
C ILE A 241 -0.74 -8.08 22.38
N ASN A 242 -0.17 -9.13 21.77
CA ASN A 242 0.11 -9.13 20.33
C ASN A 242 -1.19 -9.30 19.53
N SER A 243 -2.06 -10.22 19.94
CA SER A 243 -3.37 -10.40 19.32
C SER A 243 -4.25 -9.14 19.47
N GLU A 244 -4.22 -8.50 20.65
CA GLU A 244 -4.93 -7.23 20.87
C GLU A 244 -4.38 -6.10 19.98
N LYS A 245 -3.08 -6.07 19.72
CA LYS A 245 -2.45 -5.12 18.80
C LYS A 245 -2.89 -5.36 17.36
N ILE A 246 -2.90 -6.62 16.90
CA ILE A 246 -3.37 -6.99 15.56
C ILE A 246 -4.83 -6.56 15.38
N ASP A 247 -5.72 -6.87 16.33
CA ASP A 247 -7.11 -6.43 16.30
C ASP A 247 -7.25 -4.90 16.21
N SER A 248 -6.38 -4.18 16.91
CA SER A 248 -6.39 -2.71 16.91
C SER A 248 -5.94 -2.12 15.59
N LEU A 249 -4.84 -2.62 15.01
CA LEU A 249 -4.28 -2.14 13.74
C LEU A 249 -5.16 -2.52 12.55
N SER A 250 -5.79 -3.70 12.58
CA SER A 250 -6.74 -4.15 11.54
C SER A 250 -7.88 -3.14 11.36
N ARG A 251 -8.37 -2.55 12.42
CA ARG A 251 -9.43 -1.52 12.35
C ARG A 251 -9.00 -0.23 11.65
N ILE A 252 -7.70 0.09 11.63
CA ILE A 252 -7.19 1.24 10.87
C ILE A 252 -7.32 0.94 9.38
N VAL A 253 -6.93 -0.25 8.95
CA VAL A 253 -6.98 -0.67 7.53
C VAL A 253 -8.44 -0.80 7.07
N GLU A 254 -9.31 -1.38 7.89
CA GLU A 254 -10.76 -1.48 7.62
C GLU A 254 -11.38 -0.09 7.37
N ASN A 255 -11.12 0.87 8.25
CA ASN A 255 -11.68 2.22 8.13
C ASN A 255 -11.12 3.01 6.92
N ALA A 256 -9.94 2.64 6.42
CA ALA A 256 -9.35 3.23 5.22
C ALA A 256 -10.19 3.00 3.96
N TYR A 257 -10.96 1.90 3.91
CA TYR A 257 -11.84 1.56 2.79
C TYR A 257 -12.82 2.68 2.46
N GLN A 258 -13.51 3.22 3.46
CA GLN A 258 -14.51 4.27 3.24
C GLN A 258 -13.90 5.53 2.63
N SER A 259 -12.70 5.91 3.07
CA SER A 259 -11.97 7.05 2.50
C SER A 259 -11.56 6.79 1.05
N ALA A 260 -11.02 5.62 0.75
CA ALA A 260 -10.62 5.24 -0.61
C ALA A 260 -11.83 5.17 -1.55
N TRP A 261 -12.97 4.64 -1.07
CA TRP A 261 -14.22 4.61 -1.82
C TRP A 261 -14.72 6.01 -2.15
N ASN A 262 -14.73 6.91 -1.16
CA ASN A 262 -15.13 8.30 -1.36
C ASN A 262 -14.21 8.99 -2.37
N ASN A 263 -12.88 8.88 -2.24
CA ASN A 263 -11.94 9.45 -3.19
C ASN A 263 -12.19 8.98 -4.63
N ALA A 264 -12.53 7.70 -4.81
CA ALA A 264 -12.84 7.14 -6.12
C ALA A 264 -14.19 7.63 -6.67
N ALA A 265 -15.18 7.84 -5.81
CA ALA A 265 -16.56 8.16 -6.20
C ALA A 265 -16.81 9.66 -6.36
N THR A 266 -16.09 10.52 -5.62
CA THR A 266 -16.37 11.96 -5.55
C THR A 266 -15.39 12.85 -6.31
N THR A 267 -14.38 12.28 -6.97
CA THR A 267 -13.54 13.03 -7.90
C THR A 267 -14.39 13.65 -9.01
N VAL A 268 -14.37 14.97 -9.10
CA VAL A 268 -15.21 15.73 -10.03
C VAL A 268 -14.50 15.92 -11.36
N LEU A 269 -15.15 15.50 -12.44
CA LEU A 269 -14.69 15.65 -13.83
C LEU A 269 -13.23 15.17 -14.00
N GLU A 270 -12.38 16.03 -14.56
CA GLU A 270 -10.99 15.70 -14.83
C GLU A 270 -10.09 15.80 -13.57
N ARG A 271 -10.51 16.57 -12.55
CA ARG A 271 -9.79 16.72 -11.28
C ARG A 271 -10.58 17.52 -10.25
N SER A 272 -10.59 17.03 -9.01
CA SER A 272 -10.75 17.81 -7.79
C SER A 272 -9.58 17.51 -6.85
N LEU A 273 -9.34 18.34 -5.83
CA LEU A 273 -8.20 18.21 -4.92
C LEU A 273 -8.59 17.63 -3.56
N ASP A 274 -9.85 17.30 -3.36
CA ASP A 274 -10.42 16.84 -2.09
C ASP A 274 -9.92 15.44 -1.66
N ASP A 275 -9.41 14.63 -2.60
CA ASP A 275 -8.76 13.37 -2.31
C ASP A 275 -7.34 13.52 -1.73
N SER A 276 -6.63 14.58 -2.10
CA SER A 276 -5.17 14.67 -1.99
C SER A 276 -4.66 14.54 -0.55
N ALA A 277 -5.19 15.30 0.39
CA ALA A 277 -4.73 15.31 1.78
C ALA A 277 -5.01 13.98 2.48
N ASN A 278 -6.24 13.47 2.40
CA ASN A 278 -6.60 12.21 3.06
C ASN A 278 -5.90 11.01 2.42
N ARG A 279 -5.73 10.99 1.09
CA ARG A 279 -5.06 9.94 0.35
C ARG A 279 -3.62 9.72 0.82
N ARG A 280 -2.86 10.80 1.06
CA ARG A 280 -1.49 10.75 1.59
C ARG A 280 -1.42 10.05 2.95
N LEU A 281 -2.43 10.22 3.78
CA LEU A 281 -2.52 9.56 5.08
C LEU A 281 -3.00 8.12 4.96
N VAL A 282 -4.14 7.92 4.29
CA VAL A 282 -4.84 6.64 4.21
C VAL A 282 -3.98 5.56 3.54
N MET A 283 -3.36 5.86 2.41
CA MET A 283 -2.53 4.88 1.70
C MET A 283 -1.29 4.48 2.52
N ALA A 284 -0.53 5.46 3.00
CA ALA A 284 0.68 5.19 3.77
C ALA A 284 0.37 4.45 5.07
N GLN A 285 -0.65 4.90 5.82
CA GLN A 285 -1.04 4.30 7.08
C GLN A 285 -1.54 2.86 6.91
N SER A 286 -2.25 2.55 5.83
CA SER A 286 -2.74 1.20 5.56
C SER A 286 -1.60 0.22 5.31
N PHE A 287 -0.61 0.57 4.49
CA PHE A 287 0.57 -0.26 4.28
C PHE A 287 1.38 -0.47 5.56
N LEU A 288 1.61 0.60 6.34
CA LEU A 288 2.33 0.51 7.61
C LEU A 288 1.58 -0.27 8.69
N SER A 289 0.26 -0.26 8.66
CA SER A 289 -0.55 -0.97 9.66
C SER A 289 -0.70 -2.45 9.35
N ILE A 290 -0.65 -2.84 8.07
CA ILE A 290 -0.76 -4.24 7.67
C ILE A 290 0.58 -4.99 7.80
N ASP A 291 1.72 -4.31 7.67
CA ASP A 291 3.06 -4.88 7.88
C ASP A 291 3.31 -5.22 9.36
#